data_5065606dbdb8fdb61e7953de423c35ef
#
_entry.id   5065606dbdb8fdb61e7953de423c35ef
#
_cell.length_a   1.000
_cell.length_b   1.000
_cell.length_c   1.000
_cell.angle_alpha   90.00
_cell.angle_beta   90.00
_cell.angle_gamma   90.00
#
_symmetry.space_group_name_H-M   'P 1'
#
loop_
_entity.id
_entity.type
_entity.pdbx_description
1 polymer ?
#
loop_
_entity_poly.entity_id
_entity_poly.type
_entity_poly.pdbx_seq_one_letter_code
_entity_poly.pdbx_strand_id
1 'polypeptide(L)'
;KDIAFGPMNYGVSEEEAKQQARELIKLVGLPEDILTRSPFDLSGGQMRRVAIAGILAMNPNVLILDEPTAGLDPRGRQEIMNMIYRLHKEKGLTTILVTHSMEDAAMYADELIVMNKGTVAMKGSPREVFGQHTQLKEYGLDVPESLRFMLKLQEKFQLEASDTVITFSEVVEKVQHLMQQGERL
;
A
#
# COMPACT_ATOMS: atom_id res chain seq x y z
N LYS A 1 7.16 -23.11 11.82
CA LYS A 1 5.96 -23.96 11.87
C LYS A 1 4.74 -23.25 11.26
N ASP A 2 4.49 -22.00 11.59
CA ASP A 2 3.26 -21.27 11.21
C ASP A 2 3.10 -21.13 9.69
N ILE A 3 4.16 -20.83 8.95
CA ILE A 3 4.11 -20.71 7.47
C ILE A 3 3.81 -22.05 6.81
N ALA A 4 4.37 -23.17 7.33
CA ALA A 4 4.17 -24.50 6.79
C ALA A 4 2.80 -25.12 7.15
N PHE A 5 2.12 -24.57 8.16
CA PHE A 5 0.88 -25.13 8.70
C PHE A 5 -0.26 -25.15 7.67
N GLY A 6 -0.46 -24.05 6.94
CA GLY A 6 -1.48 -23.96 5.90
C GLY A 6 -1.31 -25.04 4.82
N PRO A 7 -0.16 -25.09 4.10
CA PRO A 7 0.10 -26.10 3.10
C PRO A 7 -0.04 -27.54 3.60
N MET A 8 0.44 -27.83 4.80
CA MET A 8 0.31 -29.18 5.40
C MET A 8 -1.15 -29.58 5.59
N ASN A 9 -2.04 -28.67 5.97
CA ASN A 9 -3.47 -28.93 6.09
C ASN A 9 -4.16 -29.21 4.73
N TYR A 10 -3.53 -28.77 3.63
CA TYR A 10 -3.97 -29.08 2.26
C TYR A 10 -3.23 -30.29 1.65
N GLY A 11 -2.57 -31.08 2.46
CA GLY A 11 -1.96 -32.35 2.05
C GLY A 11 -0.55 -32.25 1.47
N VAL A 12 0.10 -31.08 1.57
CA VAL A 12 1.52 -30.92 1.22
C VAL A 12 2.36 -31.64 2.29
N SER A 13 3.40 -32.37 1.88
CA SER A 13 4.30 -33.04 2.82
C SER A 13 5.03 -32.03 3.71
N GLU A 14 5.41 -32.45 4.92
CA GLU A 14 6.12 -31.58 5.86
C GLU A 14 7.44 -31.04 5.28
N GLU A 15 8.11 -31.84 4.49
CA GLU A 15 9.40 -31.48 3.90
C GLU A 15 9.24 -30.44 2.79
N GLU A 16 8.25 -30.61 1.92
CA GLU A 16 7.89 -29.62 0.89
C GLU A 16 7.39 -28.32 1.51
N ALA A 17 6.52 -28.38 2.54
CA ALA A 17 6.01 -27.20 3.23
C ALA A 17 7.14 -26.43 3.93
N LYS A 18 8.13 -27.09 4.49
CA LYS A 18 9.34 -26.45 5.04
C LYS A 18 10.20 -25.78 3.97
N GLN A 19 10.35 -26.43 2.82
CA GLN A 19 11.08 -25.84 1.70
C GLN A 19 10.37 -24.60 1.16
N GLN A 20 9.07 -24.67 0.94
CA GLN A 20 8.25 -23.50 0.56
C GLN A 20 8.39 -22.36 1.58
N ALA A 21 8.36 -22.65 2.88
CA ALA A 21 8.53 -21.65 3.92
C ALA A 21 9.88 -20.93 3.84
N ARG A 22 10.98 -21.61 3.48
CA ARG A 22 12.29 -20.98 3.27
C ARG A 22 12.30 -20.04 2.09
N GLU A 23 11.66 -20.40 1.00
CA GLU A 23 11.56 -19.56 -0.20
C GLU A 23 10.70 -18.31 0.09
N LEU A 24 9.57 -18.50 0.76
CA LEU A 24 8.64 -17.41 1.10
C LEU A 24 9.24 -16.41 2.10
N ILE A 25 10.01 -16.87 3.09
CA ILE A 25 10.71 -15.98 4.02
C ILE A 25 11.68 -15.07 3.27
N LYS A 26 12.43 -15.59 2.31
CA LYS A 26 13.31 -14.77 1.46
C LYS A 26 12.50 -13.80 0.57
N LEU A 27 11.38 -14.26 0.03
CA LEU A 27 10.49 -13.47 -0.82
C LEU A 27 9.94 -12.24 -0.08
N VAL A 28 9.58 -12.41 1.21
CA VAL A 28 9.13 -11.29 2.05
C VAL A 28 10.27 -10.48 2.67
N GLY A 29 11.52 -10.74 2.27
CA GLY A 29 12.70 -9.98 2.69
C GLY A 29 13.14 -10.23 4.12
N LEU A 30 12.92 -11.43 4.64
CA LEU A 30 13.38 -11.85 5.96
C LEU A 30 14.55 -12.86 5.85
N PRO A 31 15.48 -12.84 6.80
CA PRO A 31 16.55 -13.82 6.87
C PRO A 31 16.01 -15.20 7.32
N GLU A 32 16.68 -16.27 6.90
CA GLU A 32 16.20 -17.64 7.11
C GLU A 32 16.17 -18.07 8.59
N ASP A 33 16.98 -17.47 9.44
CA ASP A 33 17.01 -17.73 10.88
C ASP A 33 15.69 -17.39 11.60
N ILE A 34 14.86 -16.56 11.00
CA ILE A 34 13.48 -16.26 11.47
C ILE A 34 12.64 -17.55 11.62
N LEU A 35 12.87 -18.56 10.78
CA LEU A 35 12.10 -19.82 10.81
C LEU A 35 12.25 -20.60 12.11
N THR A 36 13.33 -20.36 12.86
CA THR A 36 13.64 -21.02 14.13
C THR A 36 13.33 -20.18 15.36
N ARG A 37 13.07 -18.88 15.17
CA ARG A 37 12.74 -17.95 16.28
C ARG A 37 11.31 -18.13 16.76
N SER A 38 11.10 -17.77 18.04
CA SER A 38 9.75 -17.63 18.58
C SER A 38 9.07 -16.42 17.96
N PRO A 39 7.75 -16.49 17.63
CA PRO A 39 7.00 -15.31 17.19
C PRO A 39 7.09 -14.12 18.17
N PHE A 40 7.26 -14.38 19.47
CA PHE A 40 7.40 -13.34 20.51
C PHE A 40 8.73 -12.59 20.46
N ASP A 41 9.73 -13.14 19.77
CA ASP A 41 11.04 -12.51 19.60
C ASP A 41 11.12 -11.65 18.32
N LEU A 42 10.02 -11.57 17.55
CA LEU A 42 9.95 -10.83 16.30
C LEU A 42 9.47 -9.41 16.52
N SER A 43 10.03 -8.47 15.76
CA SER A 43 9.46 -7.13 15.67
C SER A 43 8.07 -7.15 14.99
N GLY A 44 7.26 -6.12 15.20
CA GLY A 44 5.94 -6.02 14.56
C GLY A 44 5.99 -6.13 13.03
N GLY A 45 6.99 -5.52 12.39
CA GLY A 45 7.22 -5.64 10.95
C GLY A 45 7.62 -7.05 10.53
N GLN A 46 8.45 -7.73 11.32
CA GLN A 46 8.84 -9.12 11.06
C GLN A 46 7.64 -10.07 11.22
N MET A 47 6.84 -9.92 12.27
CA MET A 47 5.62 -10.71 12.47
C MET A 47 4.67 -10.56 11.28
N ARG A 48 4.48 -9.33 10.80
CA ARG A 48 3.60 -9.05 9.67
C ARG A 48 4.08 -9.69 8.36
N ARG A 49 5.38 -9.64 8.08
CA ARG A 49 5.98 -10.32 6.93
C ARG A 49 5.85 -11.84 7.03
N VAL A 50 6.03 -12.42 8.21
CA VAL A 50 5.82 -13.85 8.45
C VAL A 50 4.36 -14.24 8.22
N ALA A 51 3.40 -13.43 8.68
CA ALA A 51 1.97 -13.66 8.46
C ALA A 51 1.62 -13.63 6.96
N ILE A 52 2.13 -12.64 6.22
CA ILE A 52 1.94 -12.55 4.76
C ILE A 52 2.58 -13.79 4.07
N ALA A 53 3.77 -14.22 4.47
CA ALA A 53 4.40 -15.44 3.95
C ALA A 53 3.54 -16.67 4.20
N GLY A 54 2.89 -16.78 5.37
CA GLY A 54 1.96 -17.88 5.70
C GLY A 54 0.74 -17.93 4.79
N ILE A 55 0.18 -16.76 4.43
CA ILE A 55 -0.93 -16.68 3.46
C ILE A 55 -0.46 -17.04 2.05
N LEU A 56 0.68 -16.50 1.63
CA LEU A 56 1.28 -16.80 0.32
C LEU A 56 1.63 -18.27 0.13
N ALA A 57 1.91 -18.98 1.21
CA ALA A 57 2.17 -20.43 1.18
C ALA A 57 0.97 -21.25 0.67
N MET A 58 -0.23 -20.72 0.76
CA MET A 58 -1.46 -21.32 0.23
C MET A 58 -1.69 -21.00 -1.25
N ASN A 59 -0.75 -20.29 -1.90
CA ASN A 59 -0.80 -19.88 -3.30
C ASN A 59 -2.14 -19.20 -3.71
N PRO A 60 -2.56 -18.13 -3.00
CA PRO A 60 -3.84 -17.47 -3.28
C PRO A 60 -3.80 -16.70 -4.62
N ASN A 61 -4.95 -16.60 -5.29
CA ASN A 61 -5.14 -15.69 -6.42
C ASN A 61 -5.48 -14.25 -5.98
N VAL A 62 -6.08 -14.12 -4.80
CA VAL A 62 -6.50 -12.85 -4.21
C VAL A 62 -5.92 -12.71 -2.82
N LEU A 63 -5.28 -11.57 -2.56
CA LEU A 63 -4.72 -11.21 -1.26
C LEU A 63 -5.49 -10.01 -0.70
N ILE A 64 -6.15 -10.20 0.44
CA ILE A 64 -6.87 -9.13 1.14
C ILE A 64 -6.05 -8.72 2.36
N LEU A 65 -5.73 -7.44 2.44
CA LEU A 65 -4.92 -6.86 3.51
C LEU A 65 -5.69 -5.71 4.17
N ASP A 66 -5.99 -5.90 5.45
CA ASP A 66 -6.66 -4.89 6.27
C ASP A 66 -5.62 -4.19 7.14
N GLU A 67 -5.42 -2.89 6.91
CA GLU A 67 -4.46 -2.03 7.60
C GLU A 67 -3.07 -2.68 7.77
N PRO A 68 -2.41 -3.15 6.68
CA PRO A 68 -1.19 -3.95 6.79
C PRO A 68 -0.01 -3.20 7.40
N THR A 69 -0.08 -1.89 7.51
CA THR A 69 0.98 -1.03 8.04
C THR A 69 0.66 -0.39 9.38
N ALA A 70 -0.50 -0.71 9.98
CA ALA A 70 -0.91 -0.14 11.26
C ALA A 70 0.13 -0.43 12.36
N GLY A 71 0.48 0.62 13.14
CA GLY A 71 1.41 0.51 14.27
C GLY A 71 2.90 0.37 13.88
N LEU A 72 3.24 0.49 12.59
CA LEU A 72 4.63 0.51 12.16
C LEU A 72 5.15 1.96 12.07
N ASP A 73 6.45 2.11 12.27
CA ASP A 73 7.16 3.34 11.98
C ASP A 73 7.16 3.65 10.46
N PRO A 74 7.46 4.88 10.04
CA PRO A 74 7.40 5.26 8.62
C PRO A 74 8.25 4.38 7.71
N ARG A 75 9.43 3.95 8.16
CA ARG A 75 10.31 3.08 7.40
C ARG A 75 9.73 1.67 7.26
N GLY A 76 9.27 1.09 8.35
CA GLY A 76 8.63 -0.24 8.35
C GLY A 76 7.37 -0.27 7.49
N ARG A 77 6.57 0.82 7.51
CA ARG A 77 5.41 1.00 6.64
C ARG A 77 5.82 0.95 5.16
N GLN A 78 6.79 1.76 4.76
CA GLN A 78 7.23 1.82 3.38
C GLN A 78 7.81 0.48 2.90
N GLU A 79 8.59 -0.20 3.75
CA GLU A 79 9.14 -1.52 3.44
C GLU A 79 8.04 -2.57 3.22
N ILE A 80 6.98 -2.57 4.04
CA ILE A 80 5.83 -3.49 3.88
C ILE A 80 5.06 -3.18 2.60
N MET A 81 4.74 -1.90 2.34
CA MET A 81 3.99 -1.51 1.14
C MET A 81 4.77 -1.82 -0.15
N ASN A 82 6.06 -1.52 -0.19
CA ASN A 82 6.92 -1.88 -1.33
C ASN A 82 6.99 -3.38 -1.56
N MET A 83 7.05 -4.19 -0.49
CA MET A 83 7.00 -5.65 -0.58
C MET A 83 5.66 -6.13 -1.17
N ILE A 84 4.53 -5.63 -0.67
CA ILE A 84 3.18 -5.96 -1.17
C ILE A 84 3.06 -5.60 -2.65
N TYR A 85 3.46 -4.39 -3.02
CA TYR A 85 3.42 -3.92 -4.41
C TYR A 85 4.27 -4.80 -5.35
N ARG A 86 5.48 -5.16 -4.93
CA ARG A 86 6.34 -6.08 -5.68
C ARG A 86 5.67 -7.44 -5.84
N LEU A 87 5.10 -8.02 -4.79
CA LEU A 87 4.38 -9.29 -4.85
C LEU A 87 3.19 -9.23 -5.82
N HIS A 88 2.42 -8.13 -5.78
CA HIS A 88 1.33 -7.89 -6.72
C HIS A 88 1.82 -7.90 -8.17
N LYS A 89 2.87 -7.15 -8.50
CA LYS A 89 3.41 -7.06 -9.87
C LYS A 89 4.10 -8.35 -10.34
N GLU A 90 4.92 -8.98 -9.49
CA GLU A 90 5.72 -10.16 -9.86
C GLU A 90 4.90 -11.46 -9.88
N LYS A 91 3.92 -11.60 -8.99
CA LYS A 91 3.10 -12.80 -8.86
C LYS A 91 1.76 -12.71 -9.59
N GLY A 92 1.38 -11.55 -10.11
CA GLY A 92 0.08 -11.34 -10.74
C GLY A 92 -1.10 -11.49 -9.76
N LEU A 93 -0.86 -11.27 -8.47
CA LEU A 93 -1.88 -11.37 -7.42
C LEU A 93 -2.89 -10.22 -7.55
N THR A 94 -4.16 -10.51 -7.48
CA THR A 94 -5.15 -9.48 -7.19
C THR A 94 -5.02 -9.09 -5.72
N THR A 95 -4.68 -7.82 -5.44
CA THR A 95 -4.51 -7.34 -4.07
C THR A 95 -5.62 -6.36 -3.73
N ILE A 96 -6.35 -6.63 -2.64
CA ILE A 96 -7.32 -5.71 -2.06
C ILE A 96 -6.71 -5.15 -0.79
N LEU A 97 -6.45 -3.84 -0.79
CA LEU A 97 -5.89 -3.12 0.35
C LEU A 97 -7.00 -2.29 1.01
N VAL A 98 -7.29 -2.58 2.27
CA VAL A 98 -8.14 -1.73 3.10
C VAL A 98 -7.21 -0.81 3.90
N THR A 99 -7.36 0.50 3.74
CA THR A 99 -6.51 1.49 4.40
C THR A 99 -7.23 2.82 4.58
N HIS A 100 -6.84 3.58 5.60
CA HIS A 100 -7.20 4.99 5.78
C HIS A 100 -6.05 5.93 5.35
N SER A 101 -4.99 5.40 4.78
CA SER A 101 -3.86 6.17 4.27
C SER A 101 -4.11 6.66 2.85
N MET A 102 -4.33 7.94 2.69
CA MET A 102 -4.51 8.55 1.38
C MET A 102 -3.23 8.47 0.53
N GLU A 103 -2.06 8.52 1.18
CA GLU A 103 -0.76 8.38 0.54
C GLU A 103 -0.56 6.98 -0.06
N ASP A 104 -0.89 5.92 0.72
CA ASP A 104 -0.78 4.55 0.22
C ASP A 104 -1.77 4.31 -0.92
N ALA A 105 -3.01 4.80 -0.78
CA ALA A 105 -4.02 4.72 -1.82
C ALA A 105 -3.58 5.43 -3.11
N ALA A 106 -2.99 6.63 -3.00
CA ALA A 106 -2.50 7.38 -4.16
C ALA A 106 -1.31 6.71 -4.86
N MET A 107 -0.41 6.10 -4.07
CA MET A 107 0.86 5.58 -4.56
C MET A 107 0.76 4.16 -5.13
N TYR A 108 -0.06 3.31 -4.54
CA TYR A 108 -0.04 1.87 -4.81
C TYR A 108 -1.29 1.31 -5.48
N ALA A 109 -2.43 2.02 -5.45
CA ALA A 109 -3.66 1.50 -6.01
C ALA A 109 -3.78 1.75 -7.52
N ASP A 110 -4.27 0.75 -8.25
CA ASP A 110 -4.71 0.90 -9.63
C ASP A 110 -6.16 1.44 -9.68
N GLU A 111 -7.00 1.05 -8.70
CA GLU A 111 -8.39 1.48 -8.57
C GLU A 111 -8.73 1.73 -7.10
N LEU A 112 -9.49 2.77 -6.80
CA LEU A 112 -10.01 3.10 -5.48
C LEU A 112 -11.51 2.82 -5.39
N ILE A 113 -11.92 2.27 -4.25
CA ILE A 113 -13.32 2.11 -3.86
C ILE A 113 -13.51 2.81 -2.52
N VAL A 114 -14.23 3.92 -2.53
CA VAL A 114 -14.57 4.67 -1.32
C VAL A 114 -15.87 4.13 -0.75
N MET A 115 -15.79 3.65 0.50
CA MET A 115 -16.95 3.14 1.24
C MET A 115 -17.51 4.21 2.17
N ASN A 116 -18.82 4.42 2.14
CA ASN A 116 -19.51 5.29 3.08
C ASN A 116 -20.82 4.64 3.54
N LYS A 117 -21.03 4.53 4.85
CA LYS A 117 -22.23 3.96 5.46
C LYS A 117 -22.63 2.59 4.88
N GLY A 118 -21.64 1.73 4.61
CA GLY A 118 -21.85 0.37 4.10
C GLY A 118 -22.14 0.29 2.59
N THR A 119 -22.05 1.39 1.84
CA THR A 119 -22.24 1.44 0.39
C THR A 119 -21.01 1.98 -0.32
N VAL A 120 -20.85 1.64 -1.59
CA VAL A 120 -19.84 2.24 -2.45
C VAL A 120 -20.27 3.67 -2.80
N ALA A 121 -19.53 4.64 -2.31
CA ALA A 121 -19.80 6.07 -2.54
C ALA A 121 -19.09 6.59 -3.78
N MET A 122 -17.84 6.15 -4.02
CA MET A 122 -17.05 6.52 -5.20
C MET A 122 -16.23 5.32 -5.66
N LYS A 123 -15.94 5.26 -6.95
CA LYS A 123 -15.08 4.26 -7.56
C LYS A 123 -14.37 4.87 -8.78
N GLY A 124 -13.08 4.59 -8.94
CA GLY A 124 -12.29 5.06 -10.07
C GLY A 124 -10.78 4.96 -9.81
N SER A 125 -10.00 5.47 -10.75
CA SER A 125 -8.56 5.62 -10.55
C SER A 125 -8.26 6.59 -9.40
N PRO A 126 -7.07 6.53 -8.78
CA PRO A 126 -6.68 7.49 -7.75
C PRO A 126 -6.84 8.96 -8.19
N ARG A 127 -6.51 9.29 -9.44
CA ARG A 127 -6.67 10.66 -9.97
C ARG A 127 -8.13 11.10 -10.06
N GLU A 128 -9.00 10.23 -10.52
CA GLU A 128 -10.44 10.53 -10.63
C GLU A 128 -11.08 10.73 -9.25
N VAL A 129 -10.74 9.87 -8.30
CA VAL A 129 -11.29 9.92 -6.95
C VAL A 129 -10.75 11.12 -6.19
N PHE A 130 -9.43 11.33 -6.15
CA PHE A 130 -8.83 12.47 -5.46
C PHE A 130 -9.09 13.81 -6.14
N GLY A 131 -9.36 13.82 -7.46
CA GLY A 131 -9.82 15.01 -8.17
C GLY A 131 -11.17 15.54 -7.65
N GLN A 132 -11.98 14.66 -7.08
CA GLN A 132 -13.26 15.01 -6.45
C GLN A 132 -13.08 15.33 -4.94
N HIS A 133 -12.03 16.07 -4.60
CA HIS A 133 -11.62 16.34 -3.21
C HIS A 133 -12.70 17.00 -2.36
N THR A 134 -13.59 17.79 -2.94
CA THR A 134 -14.72 18.40 -2.24
C THR A 134 -15.70 17.34 -1.75
N GLN A 135 -16.03 16.37 -2.60
CA GLN A 135 -16.93 15.27 -2.26
C GLN A 135 -16.30 14.30 -1.24
N LEU A 136 -14.99 14.06 -1.33
CA LEU A 136 -14.28 13.26 -0.32
C LEU A 136 -14.40 13.87 1.08
N LYS A 137 -14.29 15.21 1.19
CA LYS A 137 -14.48 15.93 2.46
C LYS A 137 -15.88 15.75 3.04
N GLU A 138 -16.93 15.67 2.21
CA GLU A 138 -18.30 15.39 2.67
C GLU A 138 -18.43 14.00 3.29
N TYR A 139 -17.60 13.04 2.86
CA TYR A 139 -17.51 11.71 3.46
C TYR A 139 -16.56 11.63 4.65
N GLY A 140 -15.98 12.76 5.06
CA GLY A 140 -15.00 12.82 6.16
C GLY A 140 -13.62 12.26 5.79
N LEU A 141 -13.32 12.16 4.51
CA LEU A 141 -12.02 11.73 3.99
C LEU A 141 -11.18 12.94 3.58
N ASP A 142 -9.88 12.79 3.71
CA ASP A 142 -8.90 13.77 3.26
C ASP A 142 -8.31 13.37 1.89
N VAL A 143 -7.36 14.13 1.41
CA VAL A 143 -6.59 13.86 0.19
C VAL A 143 -5.12 13.68 0.56
N PRO A 144 -4.29 13.09 -0.32
CA PRO A 144 -2.84 13.00 -0.11
C PRO A 144 -2.23 14.38 0.16
N GLU A 145 -1.19 14.43 1.00
CA GLU A 145 -0.51 15.71 1.34
C GLU A 145 0.05 16.43 0.12
N SER A 146 0.50 15.69 -0.88
CA SER A 146 0.92 16.23 -2.18
C SER A 146 -0.19 17.06 -2.85
N LEU A 147 -1.39 16.49 -2.94
CA LEU A 147 -2.54 17.19 -3.51
C LEU A 147 -2.97 18.37 -2.63
N ARG A 148 -3.01 18.17 -1.30
CA ARG A 148 -3.32 19.25 -0.36
C ARG A 148 -2.37 20.43 -0.48
N PHE A 149 -1.08 20.16 -0.65
CA PHE A 149 -0.06 21.18 -0.88
C PHE A 149 -0.30 21.93 -2.20
N MET A 150 -0.57 21.22 -3.30
CA MET A 150 -0.85 21.83 -4.60
C MET A 150 -2.11 22.71 -4.57
N LEU A 151 -3.19 22.25 -3.94
CA LEU A 151 -4.41 23.05 -3.80
C LEU A 151 -4.16 24.36 -3.04
N LYS A 152 -3.33 24.33 -1.97
CA LYS A 152 -2.93 25.54 -1.25
C LYS A 152 -2.06 26.49 -2.08
N LEU A 153 -1.16 25.94 -2.91
CA LEU A 153 -0.37 26.75 -3.84
C LEU A 153 -1.26 27.43 -4.87
N GLN A 154 -2.19 26.70 -5.48
CA GLN A 154 -3.14 27.23 -6.45
C GLN A 154 -3.97 28.36 -5.86
N GLU A 155 -4.52 28.16 -4.66
CA GLU A 155 -5.28 29.20 -3.95
C GLU A 155 -4.42 30.44 -3.66
N LYS A 156 -3.22 30.27 -3.10
CA LYS A 156 -2.36 31.36 -2.67
C LYS A 156 -1.84 32.21 -3.83
N PHE A 157 -1.48 31.58 -4.92
CA PHE A 157 -0.88 32.24 -6.09
C PHE A 157 -1.86 32.43 -7.24
N GLN A 158 -3.14 32.12 -7.05
CA GLN A 158 -4.21 32.22 -8.07
C GLN A 158 -3.86 31.51 -9.38
N LEU A 159 -3.19 30.34 -9.26
CA LEU A 159 -2.81 29.53 -10.40
C LEU A 159 -4.04 28.86 -11.02
N GLU A 160 -4.02 28.68 -12.34
CA GLU A 160 -5.06 27.91 -13.02
C GLU A 160 -5.15 26.49 -12.50
N ALA A 161 -6.37 25.93 -12.48
CA ALA A 161 -6.58 24.54 -12.12
C ALA A 161 -5.81 23.65 -13.11
N SER A 162 -4.90 22.83 -12.58
CA SER A 162 -4.12 21.91 -13.38
C SER A 162 -4.56 20.47 -13.09
N ASP A 163 -4.00 19.51 -13.83
CA ASP A 163 -4.22 18.09 -13.60
C ASP A 163 -4.04 17.71 -12.13
N THR A 164 -4.83 16.77 -11.66
CA THR A 164 -4.78 16.30 -10.28
C THR A 164 -3.43 15.68 -9.97
N VAL A 165 -2.65 16.35 -9.15
CA VAL A 165 -1.34 15.90 -8.66
C VAL A 165 -1.56 15.07 -7.41
N ILE A 166 -1.11 13.82 -7.42
CA ILE A 166 -1.34 12.88 -6.30
C ILE A 166 -0.06 12.38 -5.63
N THR A 167 1.11 12.67 -6.20
CA THR A 167 2.41 12.28 -5.64
C THR A 167 3.34 13.47 -5.47
N PHE A 168 4.29 13.38 -4.53
CA PHE A 168 5.28 14.44 -4.33
C PHE A 168 6.22 14.64 -5.53
N SER A 169 6.52 13.60 -6.29
CA SER A 169 7.32 13.73 -7.51
C SER A 169 6.64 14.64 -8.54
N GLU A 170 5.33 14.46 -8.72
CA GLU A 170 4.52 15.32 -9.60
C GLU A 170 4.44 16.77 -9.09
N VAL A 171 4.39 16.97 -7.76
CA VAL A 171 4.46 18.31 -7.17
C VAL A 171 5.77 19.00 -7.54
N VAL A 172 6.90 18.31 -7.40
CA VAL A 172 8.22 18.85 -7.73
C VAL A 172 8.29 19.24 -9.20
N GLU A 173 7.86 18.35 -10.11
CA GLU A 173 7.84 18.62 -11.55
C GLU A 173 6.97 19.84 -11.88
N LYS A 174 5.79 19.92 -11.29
CA LYS A 174 4.86 21.03 -11.52
C LYS A 174 5.42 22.36 -11.02
N VAL A 175 5.99 22.39 -9.82
CA VAL A 175 6.60 23.59 -9.24
C VAL A 175 7.80 24.04 -10.09
N GLN A 176 8.67 23.13 -10.52
CA GLN A 176 9.78 23.46 -11.41
C GLN A 176 9.31 24.07 -12.73
N HIS A 177 8.23 23.53 -13.30
CA HIS A 177 7.66 24.07 -14.54
C HIS A 177 7.12 25.48 -14.35
N LEU A 178 6.38 25.74 -13.27
CA LEU A 178 5.86 27.07 -12.92
C LEU A 178 7.00 28.10 -12.75
N MET A 179 8.07 27.71 -12.04
CA MET A 179 9.25 28.58 -11.86
C MET A 179 9.95 28.91 -13.19
N GLN A 180 10.00 27.98 -14.14
CA GLN A 180 10.60 28.21 -15.47
C GLN A 180 9.75 29.13 -16.34
N GLN A 181 8.44 29.15 -16.17
CA GLN A 181 7.52 30.05 -16.89
C GLN A 181 7.51 31.49 -16.34
N GLY A 182 8.29 31.78 -15.31
CA GLY A 182 8.42 33.11 -14.71
C GLY A 182 7.27 33.49 -13.79
N GLU A 183 6.41 32.54 -13.43
CA GLU A 183 5.42 32.72 -12.38
C GLU A 183 6.17 32.84 -11.05
N ARG A 184 6.05 34.01 -10.40
CA ARG A 184 6.61 34.22 -9.05
C ARG A 184 5.75 33.47 -8.04
N LEU A 185 6.28 32.35 -7.58
CA LEU A 185 5.73 31.59 -6.44
C LEU A 185 6.00 32.29 -5.12
#